data_fe3637f688b0594d63fbce4ff72b9b3d
#
_entry.id   fe3637f688b0594d63fbce4ff72b9b3d
#
_cell.length_a   1.000
_cell.length_b   1.000
_cell.length_c   1.000
_cell.angle_alpha   90.00
_cell.angle_beta   90.00
_cell.angle_gamma   90.00
#
_symmetry.space_group_name_H-M   'P 1'
#
loop_
_entity.id
_entity.type
_entity.pdbx_description
1 polymer ?
#
loop_
_entity_poly.entity_id
_entity_poly.type
_entity_poly.pdbx_seq_one_letter_code
_entity_poly.pdbx_strand_id
1 'polypeptide(L)' 'MVKVKTNDKGYIVVTDNDKPVKKDDAIKVIRNILDNCTDQKERDFLGDCLVKINNGQYFEGEV' A
#
# COMPACT_ATOMS: atom_id res chain seq x y z
N MET A 1 -9.90 -9.71 -1.57
CA MET A 1 -9.98 -8.41 -0.88
C MET A 1 -8.57 -7.91 -0.60
N VAL A 2 -8.30 -6.67 -0.96
CA VAL A 2 -6.98 -6.09 -0.77
C VAL A 2 -6.89 -5.42 0.59
N LYS A 3 -5.78 -5.61 1.28
CA LYS A 3 -5.50 -4.97 2.55
C LYS A 3 -4.15 -4.27 2.49
N VAL A 4 -4.11 -3.05 3.00
CA VAL A 4 -2.87 -2.28 3.12
C VAL A 4 -2.68 -1.95 4.59
N LYS A 5 -1.55 -2.34 5.15
CA LYS A 5 -1.27 -2.11 6.56
C LYS A 5 0.23 -1.94 6.80
N THR A 6 0.58 -1.48 7.98
CA THR A 6 1.96 -1.32 8.40
C THR A 6 2.28 -2.40 9.43
N ASN A 7 3.42 -3.07 9.29
CA ASN A 7 3.84 -4.09 10.25
C ASN A 7 4.58 -3.45 11.45
N ASP A 8 5.04 -4.29 12.36
CA ASP A 8 5.72 -3.84 13.58
C ASP A 8 6.99 -3.04 13.31
N LYS A 9 7.62 -3.26 12.17
CA LYS A 9 8.84 -2.55 11.78
C LYS A 9 8.56 -1.24 11.05
N GLY A 10 7.29 -0.91 10.84
CA GLY A 10 6.90 0.27 10.09
C GLY A 10 6.92 0.08 8.58
N TYR A 11 7.05 -1.14 8.12
CA TYR A 11 7.05 -1.45 6.69
C TYR A 11 5.62 -1.64 6.20
N ILE A 12 5.38 -1.23 4.96
CA ILE A 12 4.07 -1.33 4.33
C ILE A 12 3.89 -2.73 3.77
N VAL A 13 2.78 -3.37 4.14
CA VAL A 13 2.42 -4.71 3.68
C VAL A 13 1.11 -4.60 2.91
N VAL A 14 1.13 -5.03 1.66
CA VAL A 14 -0.06 -5.08 0.82
C VAL A 14 -0.36 -6.54 0.49
N THR A 15 -1.58 -6.97 0.79
CA THR A 15 -2.00 -8.34 0.53
C THR A 15 -3.32 -8.34 -0.23
N ASP A 16 -3.53 -9.38 -1.05
CA ASP A 16 -4.78 -9.63 -1.74
C ASP A 16 -5.19 -11.07 -1.44
N ASN A 17 -6.32 -11.24 -0.75
CA ASN A 17 -6.79 -12.54 -0.26
C ASN A 17 -5.70 -13.25 0.56
N ASP A 18 -5.06 -12.48 1.44
CA ASP A 18 -3.97 -12.93 2.33
C ASP A 18 -2.70 -13.36 1.60
N LYS A 19 -2.57 -13.04 0.31
CA LYS A 19 -1.35 -13.30 -0.46
C LYS A 19 -0.60 -12.01 -0.69
N PRO A 20 0.75 -12.04 -0.57
CA PRO A 20 1.54 -10.83 -0.79
C PRO A 20 1.44 -10.35 -2.24
N VAL A 21 1.44 -9.03 -2.40
CA VAL A 21 1.34 -8.37 -3.69
C VAL A 21 2.69 -7.75 -4.04
N LYS A 22 3.09 -7.86 -5.29
CA LYS A 22 4.35 -7.28 -5.76
C LYS A 22 4.28 -5.75 -5.76
N LYS A 23 5.45 -5.13 -5.74
CA LYS A 23 5.57 -3.67 -5.67
C LYS A 23 4.73 -2.95 -6.73
N ASP A 24 4.88 -3.35 -8.00
CA ASP A 24 4.15 -2.68 -9.09
C ASP A 24 2.64 -2.84 -8.95
N ASP A 25 2.21 -4.02 -8.57
CA ASP A 25 0.79 -4.28 -8.34
C ASP A 25 0.27 -3.53 -7.12
N ALA A 26 1.09 -3.43 -6.09
CA ALA A 26 0.74 -2.68 -4.89
C ALA A 26 0.50 -1.21 -5.20
N ILE A 27 1.35 -0.62 -6.04
CA ILE A 27 1.18 0.78 -6.46
C ILE A 27 -0.14 0.96 -7.20
N LYS A 28 -0.45 0.07 -8.13
CA LYS A 28 -1.71 0.14 -8.89
C LYS A 28 -2.91 0.01 -7.99
N VAL A 29 -2.86 -0.93 -7.06
CA VAL A 29 -3.96 -1.18 -6.12
C VAL A 29 -4.19 0.03 -5.22
N ILE A 30 -3.13 0.60 -4.66
CA ILE A 30 -3.25 1.75 -3.78
C ILE A 30 -3.81 2.95 -4.54
N ARG A 31 -3.36 3.19 -5.76
CA ARG A 31 -3.91 4.27 -6.59
C ARG A 31 -5.40 4.08 -6.85
N ASN A 32 -5.80 2.85 -7.14
CA ASN A 32 -7.20 2.54 -7.41
C ASN A 32 -8.07 2.80 -6.18
N ILE A 33 -7.59 2.40 -5.01
CA ILE A 33 -8.29 2.66 -3.75
C ILE A 33 -8.38 4.17 -3.50
N LEU A 34 -7.28 4.89 -3.71
CA LEU A 34 -7.22 6.33 -3.53
C LEU A 34 -8.24 7.06 -4.41
N ASP A 35 -8.36 6.65 -5.67
CA ASP A 35 -9.28 7.28 -6.62
C ASP A 35 -10.74 7.15 -6.19
N ASN A 36 -11.05 6.10 -5.42
CA ASN A 36 -12.41 5.83 -4.96
C ASN A 36 -12.62 6.16 -3.49
N CYS A 37 -11.60 6.64 -2.81
CA CYS A 37 -11.66 6.92 -1.38
C CYS A 37 -12.08 8.37 -1.13
N THR A 38 -13.03 8.56 -0.22
CA THR A 38 -13.50 9.89 0.16
C THR A 38 -13.08 10.30 1.57
N ASP A 39 -12.57 9.35 2.36
CA ASP A 39 -12.11 9.60 3.72
C ASP A 39 -10.72 10.23 3.70
N GLN A 40 -10.61 11.45 4.23
CA GLN A 40 -9.34 12.19 4.20
C GLN A 40 -8.23 11.49 4.95
N LYS A 41 -8.52 10.85 6.07
CA LYS A 41 -7.51 10.12 6.85
C LYS A 41 -6.95 8.94 6.08
N GLU A 42 -7.82 8.19 5.41
CA GLU A 42 -7.38 7.07 4.58
C GLU A 42 -6.59 7.56 3.37
N ARG A 43 -7.03 8.67 2.75
CA ARG A 43 -6.30 9.24 1.62
C ARG A 43 -4.89 9.66 2.02
N ASP A 44 -4.75 10.28 3.19
CA ASP A 44 -3.43 10.69 3.69
C ASP A 44 -2.55 9.49 3.95
N PHE A 45 -3.10 8.44 4.57
CA PHE A 45 -2.36 7.20 4.83
C PHE A 45 -1.93 6.51 3.54
N LEU A 46 -2.86 6.35 2.60
CA LEU A 46 -2.57 5.68 1.33
C LEU A 46 -1.59 6.47 0.47
N GLY A 47 -1.72 7.79 0.46
CA GLY A 47 -0.78 8.66 -0.25
C GLY A 47 0.64 8.54 0.30
N ASP A 48 0.77 8.51 1.61
CA ASP A 48 2.06 8.32 2.26
C ASP A 48 2.66 6.95 1.92
N CYS A 49 1.83 5.91 1.95
CA CYS A 49 2.25 4.57 1.56
C CYS A 49 2.75 4.53 0.12
N LEU A 50 2.02 5.20 -0.78
CA LEU A 50 2.38 5.25 -2.20
C LEU A 50 3.75 5.88 -2.41
N VAL A 51 4.03 6.98 -1.74
CA VAL A 51 5.33 7.66 -1.82
C VAL A 51 6.44 6.76 -1.33
N LYS A 52 6.26 6.12 -0.19
CA LYS A 52 7.26 5.22 0.38
C LYS A 52 7.54 4.02 -0.51
N ILE A 53 6.51 3.43 -1.08
CA ILE A 53 6.67 2.29 -1.98
C ILE A 53 7.40 2.70 -3.26
N ASN A 54 7.04 3.86 -3.83
CA ASN A 54 7.71 4.37 -5.02
C ASN A 54 9.21 4.61 -4.81
N ASN A 55 9.59 5.03 -3.61
CA ASN A 55 10.98 5.25 -3.27
C ASN A 55 11.75 3.95 -3.00
N GLY A 56 11.05 2.81 -3.01
CA GLY A 56 11.66 1.53 -2.70
C GLY A 56 12.01 1.35 -1.25
N GLN A 57 11.46 2.18 -0.37
CA GLN A 57 11.70 2.14 1.07
C GLN A 57 10.45 1.65 1.79
N TYR A 58 10.64 0.95 2.88
CA TYR A 58 9.55 0.56 3.77
C TYR A 58 8.49 -0.35 3.14
N PHE A 59 8.80 -0.98 2.02
CA PHE A 59 7.88 -1.95 1.43
C PHE A 59 8.35 -3.36 1.74
N GLU A 60 7.52 -4.15 2.40
CA GLU A 60 7.81 -5.54 2.68
C GLU A 60 7.04 -6.41 1.70
N GLY A 61 7.74 -6.94 0.72
CA GLY A 61 7.16 -7.77 -0.34
C GLY A 61 8.16 -7.98 -1.44
N GLU A 62 7.73 -8.63 -2.51
CA GLU A 62 8.59 -8.86 -3.67
C GLU A 62 8.74 -7.60 -4.50
N VAL A 63 9.95 -7.37 -4.89
CA VAL A 63 10.27 -6.21 -5.74
C VAL A 63 10.04 -6.53 -7.20
#